data_45dd093a9c0b212dbd0da6f4cff29047
#
_entry.id   45dd093a9c0b212dbd0da6f4cff29047
#
_cell.length_a   1.000
_cell.length_b   1.000
_cell.length_c   1.000
_cell.angle_alpha   90.00
_cell.angle_beta   90.00
_cell.angle_gamma   90.00
#
_symmetry.space_group_name_H-M   'P 1'
#
loop_
_entity.id
_entity.type
_entity.pdbx_description
1 polymer ?
#
loop_
_entity_poly.entity_id
_entity_poly.type
_entity_poly.pdbx_seq_one_letter_code
_entity_poly.pdbx_strand_id
1 'polypeptide(L)'
;MQEIQGKTRTVQELLGNAKYGIDYYQREYQWQTKNISELIDDLTNRFLEDYQAEHELREITKYGYYFLGSILISENETQKFIVDGQQRLTSLTLLLIFLNNLQKKQCSKKVNIEPLIFSDDYFDKSFNLVVPERNACMEALFNGECFDMTGQPDSIVNLVGRYNDIEDVFPEELKDEA
;
A
#
# COMPACT_ATOMS: atom_id res chain seq x y z
N MET A 1 17.05 8.35 -27.34
CA MET A 1 16.52 7.04 -26.88
C MET A 1 16.53 7.13 -25.36
N GLN A 2 15.38 7.01 -24.69
CA GLN A 2 15.38 7.00 -23.23
C GLN A 2 15.91 5.65 -22.76
N GLU A 3 16.88 5.67 -21.88
CA GLU A 3 17.52 4.47 -21.33
C GLU A 3 16.69 3.93 -20.17
N ILE A 4 16.47 2.61 -20.14
CA ILE A 4 15.81 1.95 -19.00
C ILE A 4 16.88 1.74 -17.93
N GLN A 5 16.64 2.30 -16.74
CA GLN A 5 17.53 2.16 -15.60
C GLN A 5 16.88 1.28 -14.53
N GLY A 6 17.56 0.22 -14.10
CA GLY A 6 17.16 -0.59 -12.95
C GLY A 6 17.74 -0.02 -11.66
N LYS A 7 16.87 0.20 -10.64
CA LYS A 7 17.27 0.66 -9.31
C LYS A 7 16.53 -0.15 -8.25
N THR A 8 17.26 -0.67 -7.27
CA THR A 8 16.66 -1.26 -6.08
C THR A 8 16.17 -0.15 -5.16
N ARG A 9 14.93 -0.25 -4.68
CA ARG A 9 14.34 0.71 -3.74
C ARG A 9 13.50 -0.02 -2.70
N THR A 10 13.50 0.50 -1.48
CA THR A 10 12.53 0.12 -0.46
C THR A 10 11.16 0.74 -0.74
N VAL A 11 10.10 0.23 -0.10
CA VAL A 11 8.76 0.83 -0.16
C VAL A 11 8.80 2.29 0.31
N GLN A 12 9.59 2.58 1.35
CA GLN A 12 9.77 3.92 1.86
C GLN A 12 10.40 4.88 0.83
N GLU A 13 11.43 4.42 0.12
CA GLU A 13 12.08 5.23 -0.93
C GLU A 13 11.21 5.37 -2.18
N LEU A 14 10.32 4.41 -2.42
CA LEU A 14 9.42 4.44 -3.56
C LEU A 14 8.21 5.35 -3.30
N LEU A 15 7.53 5.16 -2.16
CA LEU A 15 6.28 5.85 -1.86
C LEU A 15 6.46 7.13 -1.04
N GLY A 16 7.56 7.27 -0.27
CA GLY A 16 7.75 8.42 0.59
C GLY A 16 7.87 9.73 -0.19
N ASN A 17 6.90 10.63 -0.01
CA ASN A 17 6.84 11.94 -0.66
C ASN A 17 6.88 11.86 -2.20
N ALA A 18 6.28 10.84 -2.79
CA ALA A 18 6.24 10.64 -4.23
C ALA A 18 4.80 10.59 -4.72
N LYS A 19 4.53 11.26 -5.84
CA LYS A 19 3.24 11.18 -6.55
C LYS A 19 3.38 10.43 -7.85
N TYR A 20 2.48 9.46 -8.04
CA TYR A 20 2.42 8.66 -9.25
C TYR A 20 1.04 8.75 -9.87
N GLY A 21 0.97 9.14 -11.14
CA GLY A 21 -0.21 8.95 -11.97
C GLY A 21 -0.31 7.50 -12.42
N ILE A 22 -1.53 7.05 -12.63
CA ILE A 22 -1.83 5.80 -13.33
C ILE A 22 -2.57 6.17 -14.61
N ASP A 23 -2.09 5.64 -15.74
CA ASP A 23 -2.67 5.96 -17.04
C ASP A 23 -4.12 5.42 -17.12
N TYR A 24 -5.00 6.16 -17.80
CA TYR A 24 -6.43 5.86 -17.88
C TYR A 24 -6.71 4.41 -18.28
N TYR A 25 -5.95 3.85 -19.21
CA TYR A 25 -6.10 2.46 -19.69
C TYR A 25 -5.74 1.41 -18.65
N GLN A 26 -5.08 1.79 -17.56
CA GLN A 26 -4.57 0.88 -16.53
C GLN A 26 -5.23 1.11 -15.16
N ARG A 27 -6.24 1.96 -15.06
CA ARG A 27 -6.86 2.33 -13.78
C ARG A 27 -7.75 1.26 -13.18
N GLU A 28 -8.13 0.22 -13.93
CA GLU A 28 -8.93 -0.86 -13.37
C GLU A 28 -8.14 -1.65 -12.34
N TYR A 29 -8.68 -1.76 -11.14
CA TYR A 29 -8.12 -2.61 -10.12
C TYR A 29 -8.76 -4.00 -10.20
N GLN A 30 -7.95 -5.01 -10.51
CA GLN A 30 -8.42 -6.36 -10.87
C GLN A 30 -7.87 -7.48 -9.99
N TRP A 31 -7.03 -7.18 -8.99
CA TRP A 31 -6.56 -8.19 -8.08
C TRP A 31 -7.72 -8.88 -7.36
N GLN A 32 -7.57 -10.19 -7.16
CA GLN A 32 -8.54 -11.04 -6.49
C GLN A 32 -8.06 -11.38 -5.08
N THR A 33 -8.95 -11.96 -4.27
CA THR A 33 -8.67 -12.44 -2.91
C THR A 33 -7.37 -13.26 -2.84
N LYS A 34 -7.17 -14.17 -3.80
CA LYS A 34 -5.96 -15.00 -3.86
C LYS A 34 -4.67 -14.18 -3.91
N ASN A 35 -4.65 -13.08 -4.69
CA ASN A 35 -3.45 -12.24 -4.80
C ASN A 35 -3.14 -11.50 -3.50
N ILE A 36 -4.18 -11.12 -2.76
CA ILE A 36 -4.04 -10.51 -1.43
C ILE A 36 -3.52 -11.53 -0.43
N SER A 37 -4.12 -12.73 -0.39
CA SER A 37 -3.66 -13.80 0.51
C SER A 37 -2.19 -14.14 0.28
N GLU A 38 -1.79 -14.35 -0.99
CA GLU A 38 -0.39 -14.60 -1.35
C GLU A 38 0.55 -13.46 -0.88
N LEU A 39 0.14 -12.20 -1.09
CA LEU A 39 0.95 -11.05 -0.66
C LEU A 39 1.11 -11.00 0.86
N ILE A 40 0.02 -11.19 1.62
CA ILE A 40 0.05 -11.16 3.09
C ILE A 40 0.87 -12.34 3.63
N ASP A 41 0.64 -13.55 3.10
CA ASP A 41 1.37 -14.76 3.50
C ASP A 41 2.88 -14.60 3.27
N ASP A 42 3.28 -14.12 2.09
CA ASP A 42 4.69 -13.92 1.75
C ASP A 42 5.37 -12.89 2.66
N LEU A 43 4.71 -11.76 2.90
CA LEU A 43 5.24 -10.71 3.79
C LEU A 43 5.33 -11.19 5.24
N THR A 44 4.30 -11.88 5.71
CA THR A 44 4.24 -12.42 7.08
C THR A 44 5.30 -13.49 7.28
N ASN A 45 5.40 -14.46 6.38
CA ASN A 45 6.40 -15.53 6.46
C ASN A 45 7.81 -14.94 6.47
N ARG A 46 8.08 -13.96 5.57
CA ARG A 46 9.41 -13.33 5.54
C ARG A 46 9.72 -12.55 6.81
N PHE A 47 8.73 -11.87 7.40
CA PHE A 47 8.87 -11.17 8.67
C PHE A 47 9.17 -12.17 9.82
N LEU A 48 8.39 -13.25 9.90
CA LEU A 48 8.51 -14.25 10.97
C LEU A 48 9.81 -15.06 10.92
N GLU A 49 10.48 -15.17 9.77
CA GLU A 49 11.81 -15.79 9.67
C GLU A 49 12.85 -15.11 10.57
N ASP A 50 12.75 -13.80 10.75
CA ASP A 50 13.72 -13.00 11.50
C ASP A 50 13.16 -12.50 12.85
N TYR A 51 11.82 -12.55 13.04
CA TYR A 51 11.16 -11.97 14.21
C TYR A 51 11.43 -12.79 15.49
N GLN A 52 11.75 -12.07 16.56
CA GLN A 52 11.78 -12.59 17.94
C GLN A 52 11.11 -11.55 18.84
N ALA A 53 10.30 -12.03 19.80
CA ALA A 53 9.52 -11.14 20.69
C ALA A 53 10.39 -10.16 21.51
N GLU A 54 11.66 -10.53 21.77
CA GLU A 54 12.62 -9.72 22.53
C GLU A 54 13.30 -8.64 21.66
N HIS A 55 13.11 -8.66 20.33
CA HIS A 55 13.72 -7.69 19.44
C HIS A 55 13.15 -6.29 19.66
N GLU A 56 14.04 -5.32 19.86
CA GLU A 56 13.62 -3.91 19.84
C GLU A 56 13.39 -3.43 18.39
N LEU A 57 12.60 -2.36 18.22
CA LEU A 57 12.32 -1.77 16.90
C LEU A 57 13.58 -1.53 16.05
N ARG A 58 14.71 -1.20 16.66
CA ARG A 58 15.98 -1.00 15.94
C ARG A 58 16.54 -2.30 15.32
N GLU A 59 16.16 -3.47 15.82
CA GLU A 59 16.61 -4.76 15.28
C GLU A 59 15.94 -5.07 13.94
N ILE A 60 14.74 -4.54 13.71
CA ILE A 60 13.99 -4.71 12.45
C ILE A 60 14.80 -4.23 11.23
N THR A 61 15.69 -3.25 11.41
CA THR A 61 16.57 -2.78 10.32
C THR A 61 17.56 -3.84 9.82
N LYS A 62 17.73 -4.94 10.58
CA LYS A 62 18.59 -6.08 10.21
C LYS A 62 17.83 -7.23 9.57
N TYR A 63 16.50 -7.18 9.57
CA TYR A 63 15.66 -8.21 8.96
C TYR A 63 15.88 -8.23 7.44
N GLY A 64 15.77 -9.41 6.87
CA GLY A 64 15.89 -9.55 5.43
C GLY A 64 14.73 -8.94 4.68
N TYR A 65 14.94 -8.71 3.40
CA TYR A 65 13.95 -8.07 2.53
C TYR A 65 13.09 -9.12 1.81
N TYR A 66 11.84 -8.74 1.54
CA TYR A 66 10.99 -9.42 0.58
C TYR A 66 11.01 -8.66 -0.75
N PHE A 67 11.22 -9.37 -1.85
CA PHE A 67 11.22 -8.76 -3.18
C PHE A 67 9.81 -8.68 -3.74
N LEU A 68 9.21 -7.51 -3.67
CA LEU A 68 7.86 -7.22 -4.18
C LEU A 68 7.72 -7.32 -5.71
N GLY A 69 8.81 -7.50 -6.45
CA GLY A 69 8.85 -7.50 -7.90
C GLY A 69 9.22 -6.13 -8.48
N SER A 70 9.31 -6.07 -9.80
CA SER A 70 9.65 -4.83 -10.51
C SER A 70 8.45 -3.91 -10.66
N ILE A 71 8.70 -2.61 -10.54
CA ILE A 71 7.76 -1.54 -10.84
C ILE A 71 8.36 -0.72 -11.98
N LEU A 72 7.65 -0.58 -13.09
CA LEU A 72 8.08 0.24 -14.21
C LEU A 72 7.45 1.63 -14.12
N ILE A 73 8.32 2.64 -14.04
CA ILE A 73 7.92 4.04 -13.91
C ILE A 73 8.42 4.79 -15.14
N SER A 74 7.54 5.54 -15.78
CA SER A 74 7.88 6.55 -16.76
C SER A 74 7.85 7.92 -16.09
N GLU A 75 8.86 8.72 -16.33
CA GLU A 75 8.99 10.07 -15.78
C GLU A 75 9.10 11.08 -16.94
N ASN A 76 8.28 12.10 -16.90
CA ASN A 76 8.42 13.29 -17.71
C ASN A 76 8.81 14.48 -16.81
N GLU A 77 8.97 15.67 -17.38
CA GLU A 77 9.44 16.85 -16.65
C GLU A 77 8.59 17.23 -15.43
N THR A 78 7.32 16.81 -15.39
CA THR A 78 6.36 17.26 -14.38
C THR A 78 5.74 16.15 -13.54
N GLN A 79 5.73 14.91 -14.05
CA GLN A 79 4.97 13.81 -13.44
C GLN A 79 5.65 12.45 -13.63
N LYS A 80 5.41 11.57 -12.66
CA LYS A 80 5.77 10.15 -12.71
C LYS A 80 4.52 9.32 -12.94
N PHE A 81 4.60 8.37 -13.87
CA PHE A 81 3.52 7.46 -14.19
C PHE A 81 3.97 6.01 -13.96
N ILE A 82 3.09 5.23 -13.33
CA ILE A 82 3.30 3.79 -13.22
C ILE A 82 2.85 3.15 -14.53
N VAL A 83 3.79 2.52 -15.22
CA VAL A 83 3.56 1.78 -16.47
C VAL A 83 3.27 0.31 -16.18
N ASP A 84 3.92 -0.26 -15.16
CA ASP A 84 3.66 -1.62 -14.68
C ASP A 84 3.82 -1.71 -13.16
N GLY A 85 3.12 -2.66 -12.52
CA GLY A 85 3.12 -2.85 -11.07
C GLY A 85 2.04 -2.06 -10.32
N GLN A 86 1.13 -1.40 -11.01
CA GLN A 86 0.05 -0.60 -10.42
C GLN A 86 -0.86 -1.39 -9.46
N GLN A 87 -1.21 -2.64 -9.82
CA GLN A 87 -2.04 -3.51 -8.98
C GLN A 87 -1.35 -3.75 -7.64
N ARG A 88 -0.06 -4.06 -7.70
CA ARG A 88 0.78 -4.32 -6.53
C ARG A 88 0.91 -3.07 -5.64
N LEU A 89 1.20 -1.91 -6.22
CA LEU A 89 1.29 -0.66 -5.45
C LEU A 89 -0.07 -0.26 -4.85
N THR A 90 -1.16 -0.47 -5.56
CA THR A 90 -2.51 -0.24 -5.02
C THR A 90 -2.76 -1.14 -3.81
N SER A 91 -2.50 -2.45 -3.92
CA SER A 91 -2.67 -3.41 -2.81
C SER A 91 -1.77 -3.08 -1.63
N LEU A 92 -0.53 -2.64 -1.91
CA LEU A 92 0.38 -2.19 -0.86
C LEU A 92 -0.14 -0.94 -0.14
N THR A 93 -0.75 0.00 -0.87
CA THR A 93 -1.38 1.18 -0.26
C THR A 93 -2.57 0.77 0.61
N LEU A 94 -3.39 -0.19 0.18
CA LEU A 94 -4.48 -0.74 1.00
C LEU A 94 -3.95 -1.38 2.28
N LEU A 95 -2.87 -2.16 2.20
CA LEU A 95 -2.20 -2.74 3.37
C LEU A 95 -1.67 -1.66 4.31
N LEU A 96 -1.05 -0.61 3.79
CA LEU A 96 -0.58 0.53 4.61
C LEU A 96 -1.73 1.25 5.30
N ILE A 97 -2.87 1.42 4.63
CA ILE A 97 -4.09 1.99 5.24
C ILE A 97 -4.60 1.08 6.36
N PHE A 98 -4.68 -0.23 6.12
CA PHE A 98 -5.07 -1.21 7.12
C PHE A 98 -4.16 -1.16 8.35
N LEU A 99 -2.83 -1.21 8.15
CA LEU A 99 -1.85 -1.14 9.24
C LEU A 99 -1.94 0.20 10.01
N ASN A 100 -2.18 1.30 9.30
CA ASN A 100 -2.39 2.61 9.94
C ASN A 100 -3.63 2.61 10.85
N ASN A 101 -4.72 1.98 10.40
CA ASN A 101 -5.94 1.87 11.19
C ASN A 101 -5.78 0.89 12.36
N LEU A 102 -5.08 -0.22 12.14
CA LEU A 102 -4.77 -1.20 13.18
C LEU A 102 -3.96 -0.58 14.31
N GLN A 103 -2.85 0.09 14.00
CA GLN A 103 -2.02 0.73 15.02
C GLN A 103 -2.74 1.89 15.74
N LYS A 104 -3.68 2.59 15.08
CA LYS A 104 -4.49 3.62 15.74
C LYS A 104 -5.40 3.05 16.82
N LYS A 105 -5.87 1.80 16.63
CA LYS A 105 -6.79 1.13 17.56
C LYS A 105 -6.06 0.41 18.70
N GLN A 106 -4.92 -0.20 18.44
CA GLN A 106 -4.33 -1.20 19.32
C GLN A 106 -2.92 -0.83 19.83
N CYS A 107 -2.13 -0.03 19.12
CA CYS A 107 -0.74 0.18 19.49
C CYS A 107 -0.51 1.39 20.39
N SER A 108 0.28 1.22 21.44
CA SER A 108 0.77 2.31 22.31
C SER A 108 1.86 3.14 21.62
N LYS A 109 2.70 2.50 20.79
CA LYS A 109 3.72 3.15 19.96
C LYS A 109 3.30 3.10 18.50
N LYS A 110 3.27 4.25 17.84
CA LYS A 110 2.83 4.38 16.45
C LYS A 110 4.00 4.74 15.55
N VAL A 111 4.08 4.06 14.41
CA VAL A 111 4.98 4.42 13.32
C VAL A 111 4.23 5.35 12.38
N ASN A 112 4.84 6.47 12.00
CA ASN A 112 4.22 7.39 11.04
C ASN A 112 4.37 6.85 9.62
N ILE A 113 3.34 6.14 9.16
CA ILE A 113 3.25 5.59 7.79
C ILE A 113 2.42 6.44 6.84
N GLU A 114 1.77 7.50 7.32
CA GLU A 114 0.97 8.41 6.47
C GLU A 114 1.74 8.96 5.26
N PRO A 115 3.04 9.35 5.36
CA PRO A 115 3.81 9.82 4.21
C PRO A 115 3.98 8.79 3.09
N LEU A 116 3.73 7.50 3.36
CA LEU A 116 3.72 6.44 2.34
C LEU A 116 2.37 6.32 1.62
N ILE A 117 1.32 6.91 2.18
CA ILE A 117 -0.05 6.91 1.66
C ILE A 117 -0.36 8.24 0.97
N PHE A 118 0.04 9.33 1.60
CA PHE A 118 -0.22 10.69 1.15
C PHE A 118 1.05 11.48 0.96
N SER A 119 1.02 12.42 0.04
CA SER A 119 1.99 13.52 -0.07
C SER A 119 1.29 14.86 0.16
N ASP A 120 1.99 15.76 0.87
CA ASP A 120 1.55 17.12 1.08
C ASP A 120 2.09 18.00 -0.06
N ASP A 121 1.20 18.55 -0.87
CA ASP A 121 1.50 19.75 -1.65
C ASP A 121 1.10 20.96 -0.82
N TYR A 122 1.70 22.10 -1.10
CA TYR A 122 1.53 23.36 -0.34
C TYR A 122 0.07 23.74 -0.02
N PHE A 123 -0.91 23.15 -0.70
CA PHE A 123 -2.31 23.51 -0.56
C PHE A 123 -3.25 22.31 -0.33
N ASP A 124 -2.83 21.06 -0.68
CA ASP A 124 -3.71 19.89 -0.58
C ASP A 124 -2.94 18.62 -0.26
N LYS A 125 -3.47 17.84 0.68
CA LYS A 125 -3.05 16.47 0.95
C LYS A 125 -3.70 15.55 -0.09
N SER A 126 -2.91 14.79 -0.82
CA SER A 126 -3.42 13.87 -1.84
C SER A 126 -2.71 12.51 -1.78
N PHE A 127 -3.39 11.47 -2.24
CA PHE A 127 -2.79 10.13 -2.30
C PHE A 127 -1.54 10.10 -3.17
N ASN A 128 -0.55 9.30 -2.76
CA ASN A 128 0.67 9.05 -3.52
C ASN A 128 0.38 8.35 -4.86
N LEU A 129 -0.66 7.51 -4.89
CA LEU A 129 -1.22 6.95 -6.12
C LEU A 129 -2.43 7.77 -6.55
N VAL A 130 -2.27 8.59 -7.58
CA VAL A 130 -3.29 9.56 -8.02
C VAL A 130 -4.24 8.88 -8.99
N VAL A 131 -5.41 8.47 -8.51
CA VAL A 131 -6.53 7.95 -9.29
C VAL A 131 -7.80 8.61 -8.77
N PRO A 132 -8.21 9.75 -9.36
CA PRO A 132 -9.30 10.59 -8.83
C PRO A 132 -10.59 9.82 -8.53
N GLU A 133 -10.93 8.83 -9.37
CA GLU A 133 -12.13 8.02 -9.23
C GLU A 133 -12.13 7.15 -7.96
N ARG A 134 -10.95 6.90 -7.36
CA ARG A 134 -10.76 6.10 -6.14
C ARG A 134 -10.70 6.93 -4.87
N ASN A 135 -10.54 8.25 -4.97
CA ASN A 135 -10.26 9.10 -3.80
C ASN A 135 -11.31 8.95 -2.70
N ALA A 136 -12.60 9.06 -3.02
CA ALA A 136 -13.66 8.96 -2.02
C ALA A 136 -13.67 7.62 -1.26
N CYS A 137 -13.47 6.53 -1.99
CA CYS A 137 -13.37 5.19 -1.41
C CYS A 137 -12.11 5.04 -0.55
N MET A 138 -10.95 5.47 -1.06
CA MET A 138 -9.68 5.40 -0.34
C MET A 138 -9.68 6.26 0.94
N GLU A 139 -10.32 7.43 0.91
CA GLU A 139 -10.50 8.30 2.08
C GLU A 139 -11.39 7.64 3.14
N ALA A 140 -12.52 7.04 2.74
CA ALA A 140 -13.38 6.31 3.66
C ALA A 140 -12.60 5.16 4.34
N LEU A 141 -11.86 4.35 3.57
CA LEU A 141 -11.04 3.28 4.11
C LEU A 141 -9.95 3.81 5.07
N PHE A 142 -9.29 4.90 4.72
CA PHE A 142 -8.26 5.52 5.57
C PHE A 142 -8.83 6.04 6.90
N ASN A 143 -10.05 6.55 6.88
CA ASN A 143 -10.75 7.00 8.08
C ASN A 143 -11.36 5.84 8.90
N GLY A 144 -11.34 4.61 8.37
CA GLY A 144 -12.00 3.46 9.00
C GLY A 144 -13.53 3.53 8.88
N GLU A 145 -14.03 4.19 7.85
CA GLU A 145 -15.45 4.37 7.56
C GLU A 145 -15.93 3.32 6.55
N CYS A 146 -17.21 2.94 6.65
CA CYS A 146 -17.84 2.10 5.65
C CYS A 146 -18.07 2.90 4.37
N PHE A 147 -17.73 2.31 3.22
CA PHE A 147 -17.99 2.90 1.91
C PHE A 147 -19.17 2.20 1.25
N ASP A 148 -20.16 2.97 0.76
CA ASP A 148 -21.30 2.43 0.03
C ASP A 148 -20.90 2.02 -1.39
N MET A 149 -20.94 0.71 -1.65
CA MET A 149 -20.58 0.11 -2.94
C MET A 149 -21.76 0.09 -3.92
N THR A 150 -22.96 0.56 -3.54
CA THR A 150 -24.15 0.49 -4.39
C THR A 150 -23.98 1.35 -5.64
N GLY A 151 -24.04 0.73 -6.81
CA GLY A 151 -23.88 1.43 -8.10
C GLY A 151 -22.47 1.88 -8.44
N GLN A 152 -21.46 1.48 -7.64
CA GLN A 152 -20.07 1.80 -7.93
C GLN A 152 -19.50 0.91 -9.06
N PRO A 153 -18.51 1.40 -9.81
CA PRO A 153 -17.78 0.60 -10.80
C PRO A 153 -17.10 -0.62 -10.16
N ASP A 154 -16.97 -1.70 -10.92
CA ASP A 154 -16.32 -2.95 -10.46
C ASP A 154 -14.93 -2.72 -9.87
N SER A 155 -14.16 -1.78 -10.43
CA SER A 155 -12.83 -1.42 -9.92
C SER A 155 -12.87 -0.89 -8.47
N ILE A 156 -13.91 -0.13 -8.10
CA ILE A 156 -14.11 0.38 -6.74
C ILE A 156 -14.60 -0.73 -5.82
N VAL A 157 -15.57 -1.54 -6.28
CA VAL A 157 -16.07 -2.71 -5.54
C VAL A 157 -14.92 -3.68 -5.23
N ASN A 158 -14.07 -3.96 -6.22
CA ASN A 158 -12.88 -4.79 -6.05
C ASN A 158 -11.90 -4.19 -5.04
N LEU A 159 -11.67 -2.88 -5.09
CA LEU A 159 -10.74 -2.21 -4.18
C LEU A 159 -11.19 -2.34 -2.72
N VAL A 160 -12.46 -2.08 -2.43
CA VAL A 160 -13.04 -2.25 -1.08
C VAL A 160 -13.01 -3.74 -0.68
N GLY A 161 -13.37 -4.65 -1.61
CA GLY A 161 -13.30 -6.08 -1.37
C GLY A 161 -11.89 -6.54 -0.98
N ARG A 162 -10.88 -6.05 -1.66
CA ARG A 162 -9.47 -6.41 -1.34
C ARG A 162 -8.99 -5.81 -0.02
N TYR A 163 -9.47 -4.64 0.37
CA TYR A 163 -9.22 -4.12 1.72
C TYR A 163 -9.82 -5.03 2.80
N ASN A 164 -11.06 -5.49 2.61
CA ASN A 164 -11.69 -6.43 3.54
C ASN A 164 -10.95 -7.78 3.56
N ASP A 165 -10.50 -8.28 2.40
CA ASP A 165 -9.66 -9.48 2.36
C ASP A 165 -8.37 -9.34 3.18
N ILE A 166 -7.72 -8.17 3.15
CA ILE A 166 -6.53 -7.91 4.00
C ILE A 166 -6.92 -8.04 5.48
N GLU A 167 -8.04 -7.46 5.90
CA GLU A 167 -8.51 -7.54 7.28
C GLU A 167 -8.81 -8.99 7.70
N ASP A 168 -9.40 -9.79 6.79
CA ASP A 168 -9.76 -11.18 7.03
C ASP A 168 -8.55 -12.13 7.10
N VAL A 169 -7.53 -11.91 6.23
CA VAL A 169 -6.38 -12.84 6.14
C VAL A 169 -5.18 -12.39 6.97
N PHE A 170 -5.17 -11.16 7.49
CA PHE A 170 -4.05 -10.69 8.31
C PHE A 170 -3.96 -11.50 9.63
N PRO A 171 -2.77 -12.05 9.98
CA PRO A 171 -2.63 -12.94 11.13
C PRO A 171 -3.06 -12.30 12.45
N GLU A 172 -3.92 -13.02 13.21
CA GLU A 172 -4.44 -12.53 14.49
C GLU A 172 -3.32 -12.28 15.51
N GLU A 173 -2.30 -13.16 15.52
CA GLU A 173 -1.14 -13.03 16.41
C GLU A 173 -0.33 -11.77 16.19
N LEU A 174 -0.41 -11.16 15.00
CA LEU A 174 0.24 -9.87 14.69
C LEU A 174 -0.68 -8.68 14.91
N LYS A 175 -1.96 -8.90 15.22
CA LYS A 175 -2.91 -7.84 15.55
C LYS A 175 -2.78 -7.40 17.01
N ASP A 176 -2.40 -8.29 17.91
CA ASP A 176 -2.38 -8.06 19.36
C ASP A 176 -1.05 -7.51 19.90
N GLU A 177 -0.02 -7.44 19.08
CA GLU A 177 1.28 -6.89 19.48
C GLU A 177 1.26 -5.36 19.46
N ALA A 178 0.91 -4.82 20.56
CA ALA A 178 1.01 -3.39 20.82
C ALA A 178 2.28 -3.02 21.58
#